data_e1e3f5fd4a778fa19922d15f51249987
#
_entry.id   e1e3f5fd4a778fa19922d15f51249987
#
_cell.length_a   1.000
_cell.length_b   1.000
_cell.length_c   1.000
_cell.angle_alpha   90.00
_cell.angle_beta   90.00
_cell.angle_gamma   90.00
#
_symmetry.space_group_name_H-M   'P 1'
#
loop_
_entity.id
_entity.type
_entity.pdbx_description
1 polymer ?
#
loop_
_entity_poly.entity_id
_entity_poly.type
_entity_poly.pdbx_seq_one_letter_code
_entity_poly.pdbx_strand_id
1 'polypeptide(L)'
;MMDRFAVLVGSNQGMSVCRVLHRAGWRPRLVLAQEGLLPSGPDGDGCRPVPVESLSGTACSGALTAAGVLGVLALGLEEPLEGTFSARFPLGISLLDAAALPDLLGPATVDWSLIEGRSDIGPVLFQSTPAGTALVAQECCPLDARESAASLDAKLADASARIWLEHWDEVAHGPIQGRVFAPPRPGPRRRPEDGAIRWHRHSAATLDRWVRAHAREGGGAYFWLGRRRIGVRGAEPIPGNGRAAEPTLVSVADESMVVAFPDGRLRLSRLSLERTGGMPVSIASELRGYSGAPLAGLYRPRRVLTVAAHPDDEVLGAGGAIIRHFKNGDEVMALIVCSADPIRYPDGSVDQGADTRRAAHYLGAAVRGLGFPDQGLDRGSNLDLIQALEREIAAFRPTVIYTHFWGDVNVDHARIAEAVDVAARPYAAPYVEEVYAFETPSSTEWTASARGRAFTPTVFVDISSELDRKMDAMACYASELRPYPHPRSLRALRERAGYWGSVANLPAAEALMLTRSRQ
;
A
#
# COMPACT_ATOMS: atom_id res chain seq x y z
N MET A 1 -41.18 0.87 0.90
CA MET A 1 -40.13 0.74 -0.14
C MET A 1 -38.72 0.64 0.43
N MET A 2 -38.38 1.39 1.49
CA MET A 2 -37.05 1.31 2.14
C MET A 2 -36.71 -0.10 2.63
N ASP A 3 -37.71 -0.86 3.06
CA ASP A 3 -37.61 -2.26 3.48
C ASP A 3 -37.28 -3.27 2.36
N ARG A 4 -37.13 -2.80 1.11
CA ARG A 4 -36.72 -3.58 -0.05
C ARG A 4 -35.25 -3.35 -0.44
N PHE A 5 -34.54 -2.51 0.28
CA PHE A 5 -33.13 -2.20 0.04
C PHE A 5 -32.23 -2.74 1.13
N ALA A 6 -31.03 -3.15 0.73
CA ALA A 6 -29.93 -3.37 1.64
C ALA A 6 -28.82 -2.33 1.42
N VAL A 7 -27.97 -2.15 2.44
CA VAL A 7 -26.76 -1.33 2.35
C VAL A 7 -25.54 -2.21 2.51
N LEU A 8 -24.56 -2.04 1.63
CA LEU A 8 -23.22 -2.60 1.75
C LEU A 8 -22.23 -1.50 2.09
N VAL A 9 -21.46 -1.70 3.13
CA VAL A 9 -20.51 -0.70 3.64
C VAL A 9 -19.09 -1.25 3.57
N GLY A 10 -18.26 -0.70 2.70
CA GLY A 10 -16.88 -1.12 2.47
C GLY A 10 -15.82 -0.19 3.05
N SER A 11 -16.20 0.93 3.68
CA SER A 11 -15.24 1.89 4.23
C SER A 11 -15.79 2.66 5.44
N ASN A 12 -14.89 3.27 6.23
CA ASN A 12 -15.29 4.16 7.34
C ASN A 12 -16.10 5.39 6.84
N GLN A 13 -15.80 5.90 5.65
CA GLN A 13 -16.58 6.95 5.02
C GLN A 13 -17.99 6.46 4.71
N GLY A 14 -18.13 5.25 4.13
CA GLY A 14 -19.42 4.62 3.90
C GLY A 14 -20.23 4.42 5.18
N MET A 15 -19.57 4.05 6.29
CA MET A 15 -20.23 4.00 7.61
C MET A 15 -20.78 5.37 8.06
N SER A 16 -20.03 6.44 7.81
CA SER A 16 -20.47 7.79 8.13
C SER A 16 -21.72 8.17 7.33
N VAL A 17 -21.74 7.89 6.02
CA VAL A 17 -22.92 8.08 5.17
C VAL A 17 -24.12 7.28 5.70
N CYS A 18 -23.92 6.00 6.02
CA CYS A 18 -24.97 5.12 6.54
C CYS A 18 -25.60 5.68 7.83
N ARG A 19 -24.78 6.22 8.74
CA ARG A 19 -25.25 6.86 9.98
C ARG A 19 -26.06 8.15 9.72
N VAL A 20 -25.62 8.96 8.76
CA VAL A 20 -26.34 10.19 8.38
C VAL A 20 -27.72 9.82 7.81
N LEU A 21 -27.78 8.85 6.89
CA LEU A 21 -29.03 8.34 6.33
C LEU A 21 -29.95 7.79 7.42
N HIS A 22 -29.41 7.04 8.37
CA HIS A 22 -30.19 6.49 9.48
C HIS A 22 -30.78 7.58 10.38
N ARG A 23 -30.02 8.64 10.70
CA ARG A 23 -30.50 9.81 11.43
C ARG A 23 -31.58 10.59 10.67
N ALA A 24 -31.47 10.65 9.35
CA ALA A 24 -32.51 11.24 8.48
C ALA A 24 -33.78 10.38 8.33
N GLY A 25 -33.87 9.24 9.02
CA GLY A 25 -35.04 8.38 9.01
C GLY A 25 -35.07 7.33 7.89
N TRP A 26 -34.05 7.24 7.05
CA TRP A 26 -33.96 6.20 6.04
C TRP A 26 -33.56 4.86 6.69
N ARG A 27 -34.41 3.83 6.54
CA ARG A 27 -34.28 2.53 7.21
C ARG A 27 -34.24 1.40 6.18
N PRO A 28 -33.04 0.93 5.78
CA PRO A 28 -32.93 -0.23 4.92
C PRO A 28 -33.29 -1.52 5.67
N ARG A 29 -33.64 -2.54 4.94
CA ARG A 29 -33.95 -3.87 5.49
C ARG A 29 -32.76 -4.54 6.15
N LEU A 30 -31.57 -4.34 5.59
CA LEU A 30 -30.32 -4.98 6.03
C LEU A 30 -29.15 -4.03 5.79
N VAL A 31 -28.24 -3.98 6.74
CA VAL A 31 -26.94 -3.30 6.59
C VAL A 31 -25.85 -4.35 6.79
N LEU A 32 -25.00 -4.55 5.79
CA LEU A 32 -23.83 -5.41 5.86
C LEU A 32 -22.57 -4.53 5.81
N ALA A 33 -21.64 -4.74 6.71
CA ALA A 33 -20.37 -4.02 6.72
C ALA A 33 -19.20 -5.00 6.71
N GLN A 34 -18.15 -4.63 6.00
CA GLN A 34 -16.91 -5.40 5.99
C GLN A 34 -16.35 -5.52 7.42
N GLU A 35 -15.86 -6.69 7.77
CA GLU A 35 -15.28 -6.95 9.09
C GLU A 35 -14.13 -5.97 9.39
N GLY A 36 -14.06 -5.49 10.64
CA GLY A 36 -13.09 -4.45 11.04
C GLY A 36 -13.57 -3.01 10.90
N LEU A 37 -14.68 -2.73 10.19
CA LEU A 37 -15.29 -1.38 10.09
C LEU A 37 -16.31 -1.11 11.21
N LEU A 38 -16.58 -2.08 12.07
CA LEU A 38 -17.56 -1.93 13.13
C LEU A 38 -17.01 -1.08 14.28
N PRO A 39 -17.76 -0.10 14.76
CA PRO A 39 -17.35 0.71 15.89
C PRO A 39 -17.25 -0.14 17.16
N SER A 40 -16.21 0.10 17.94
CA SER A 40 -16.02 -0.50 19.27
C SER A 40 -16.89 0.26 20.29
N GLY A 41 -18.19 -0.08 20.41
CA GLY A 41 -19.06 0.51 21.43
C GLY A 41 -20.55 0.44 21.11
N PRO A 42 -21.43 0.71 22.10
CA PRO A 42 -22.87 0.76 21.88
C PRO A 42 -23.20 2.01 21.07
N ASP A 43 -23.63 1.81 19.83
CA ASP A 43 -24.03 2.91 18.95
C ASP A 43 -25.34 3.55 19.43
N GLY A 44 -25.27 4.83 19.84
CA GLY A 44 -26.45 5.62 20.15
C GLY A 44 -27.38 5.87 18.94
N ASP A 45 -26.94 5.60 17.72
CA ASP A 45 -27.63 5.94 16.47
C ASP A 45 -28.59 4.85 15.97
N GLY A 46 -28.60 3.66 16.59
CA GLY A 46 -29.50 2.55 16.20
C GLY A 46 -29.19 1.87 14.87
N CYS A 47 -28.15 2.28 14.15
CA CYS A 47 -27.66 1.58 12.97
C CYS A 47 -26.80 0.40 13.41
N ARG A 48 -27.30 -0.83 13.18
CA ARG A 48 -26.59 -2.08 13.56
C ARG A 48 -26.21 -2.86 12.33
N PRO A 49 -25.02 -2.65 11.75
CA PRO A 49 -24.55 -3.45 10.64
C PRO A 49 -24.20 -4.88 11.08
N VAL A 50 -24.45 -5.83 10.19
CA VAL A 50 -24.00 -7.22 10.36
C VAL A 50 -22.61 -7.34 9.71
N PRO A 51 -21.59 -7.84 10.43
CA PRO A 51 -20.26 -8.00 9.87
C PRO A 51 -20.25 -9.13 8.83
N VAL A 52 -19.49 -8.93 7.76
CA VAL A 52 -19.21 -9.94 6.75
C VAL A 52 -17.72 -9.89 6.38
N GLU A 53 -17.12 -11.04 6.19
CA GLU A 53 -15.70 -11.17 5.83
C GLU A 53 -15.41 -10.51 4.46
N SER A 54 -16.33 -10.67 3.50
CA SER A 54 -16.23 -10.07 2.17
C SER A 54 -17.60 -9.63 1.64
N LEU A 55 -17.67 -8.43 1.10
CA LEU A 55 -18.89 -7.88 0.49
C LEU A 55 -19.21 -8.49 -0.89
N SER A 56 -18.24 -9.11 -1.56
CA SER A 56 -18.41 -9.87 -2.79
C SER A 56 -18.58 -11.37 -2.57
N GLY A 57 -18.44 -11.85 -1.33
CA GLY A 57 -18.44 -13.26 -0.97
C GLY A 57 -19.84 -13.92 -0.97
N THR A 58 -19.82 -15.25 -0.92
CA THR A 58 -21.06 -16.08 -0.88
C THR A 58 -21.93 -15.82 0.34
N ALA A 59 -21.32 -15.50 1.50
CA ALA A 59 -22.03 -15.18 2.73
C ALA A 59 -22.86 -13.89 2.57
N CYS A 60 -22.27 -12.83 2.00
CA CYS A 60 -22.97 -11.59 1.71
C CYS A 60 -24.10 -11.81 0.72
N SER A 61 -23.84 -12.50 -0.39
CA SER A 61 -24.83 -12.84 -1.41
C SER A 61 -25.98 -13.66 -0.83
N GLY A 62 -25.69 -14.63 0.05
CA GLY A 62 -26.70 -15.45 0.74
C GLY A 62 -27.58 -14.62 1.67
N ALA A 63 -27.00 -13.71 2.47
CA ALA A 63 -27.73 -12.83 3.38
C ALA A 63 -28.69 -11.88 2.62
N LEU A 64 -28.23 -11.30 1.50
CA LEU A 64 -29.05 -10.44 0.64
C LEU A 64 -30.23 -11.19 0.02
N THR A 65 -29.98 -12.41 -0.47
CA THR A 65 -31.02 -13.27 -1.05
C THR A 65 -32.07 -13.68 0.00
N ALA A 66 -31.61 -14.10 1.18
CA ALA A 66 -32.50 -14.47 2.29
C ALA A 66 -33.33 -13.28 2.80
N ALA A 67 -32.79 -12.07 2.74
CA ALA A 67 -33.52 -10.85 3.07
C ALA A 67 -34.55 -10.44 2.02
N GLY A 68 -34.54 -11.00 0.81
CA GLY A 68 -35.49 -10.70 -0.25
C GLY A 68 -35.45 -9.24 -0.72
N VAL A 69 -34.27 -8.63 -0.74
CA VAL A 69 -34.11 -7.23 -1.17
C VAL A 69 -34.16 -7.13 -2.70
N LEU A 70 -34.67 -5.99 -3.19
CA LEU A 70 -34.81 -5.72 -4.62
C LEU A 70 -33.70 -4.82 -5.16
N GLY A 71 -33.06 -4.06 -4.30
CA GLY A 71 -31.96 -3.15 -4.65
C GLY A 71 -30.91 -3.05 -3.54
N VAL A 72 -29.74 -2.61 -3.91
CA VAL A 72 -28.60 -2.47 -3.01
C VAL A 72 -28.02 -1.06 -3.12
N LEU A 73 -27.75 -0.42 -1.98
CA LEU A 73 -26.93 0.77 -1.89
C LEU A 73 -25.53 0.36 -1.44
N ALA A 74 -24.54 0.61 -2.25
CA ALA A 74 -23.13 0.33 -1.96
C ALA A 74 -22.40 1.63 -1.61
N LEU A 75 -21.74 1.65 -0.47
CA LEU A 75 -21.07 2.83 0.12
C LEU A 75 -19.57 2.57 0.30
N GLY A 76 -18.75 3.29 -0.45
CA GLY A 76 -17.30 3.27 -0.30
C GLY A 76 -16.71 1.86 -0.46
N LEU A 77 -17.13 1.13 -1.50
CA LEU A 77 -16.59 -0.19 -1.77
C LEU A 77 -15.14 -0.10 -2.23
N GLU A 78 -14.31 -0.92 -1.65
CA GLU A 78 -12.90 -1.02 -2.02
C GLU A 78 -12.67 -1.87 -3.28
N GLU A 79 -13.57 -2.82 -3.55
CA GLU A 79 -13.53 -3.70 -4.71
C GLU A 79 -14.81 -3.54 -5.55
N PRO A 80 -14.69 -3.49 -6.88
CA PRO A 80 -15.88 -3.48 -7.72
C PRO A 80 -16.65 -4.78 -7.53
N LEU A 81 -17.98 -4.67 -7.40
CA LEU A 81 -18.84 -5.84 -7.41
C LEU A 81 -18.86 -6.44 -8.83
N GLU A 82 -18.73 -7.76 -8.93
CA GLU A 82 -18.75 -8.46 -10.21
C GLU A 82 -20.06 -8.17 -10.98
N GLY A 83 -20.00 -8.04 -12.30
CA GLY A 83 -21.14 -7.70 -13.14
C GLY A 83 -22.33 -8.67 -13.01
N THR A 84 -22.08 -9.94 -12.67
CA THR A 84 -23.11 -10.95 -12.37
C THR A 84 -23.84 -10.68 -11.05
N PHE A 85 -23.27 -9.89 -10.15
CA PHE A 85 -23.89 -9.56 -8.88
C PHE A 85 -25.05 -8.58 -9.05
N SER A 86 -24.94 -7.59 -9.95
CA SER A 86 -26.00 -6.60 -10.20
C SER A 86 -27.25 -7.24 -10.84
N ALA A 87 -27.07 -8.29 -11.63
CA ALA A 87 -28.17 -8.99 -12.30
C ALA A 87 -29.16 -9.70 -11.34
N ARG A 88 -28.78 -9.85 -10.07
CA ARG A 88 -29.62 -10.50 -9.04
C ARG A 88 -30.66 -9.56 -8.43
N PHE A 89 -30.51 -8.25 -8.61
CA PHE A 89 -31.38 -7.26 -7.99
C PHE A 89 -32.19 -6.51 -9.05
N PRO A 90 -33.52 -6.61 -9.03
CA PRO A 90 -34.38 -5.96 -10.03
C PRO A 90 -34.21 -4.44 -10.12
N LEU A 91 -33.87 -3.79 -9.00
CA LEU A 91 -33.59 -2.35 -8.92
C LEU A 91 -32.09 -2.02 -9.06
N GLY A 92 -31.26 -3.04 -9.36
CA GLY A 92 -29.83 -2.89 -9.53
C GLY A 92 -29.06 -2.56 -8.25
N ILE A 93 -27.83 -2.09 -8.45
CA ILE A 93 -26.94 -1.62 -7.39
C ILE A 93 -26.68 -0.14 -7.59
N SER A 94 -26.99 0.64 -6.56
CA SER A 94 -26.64 2.06 -6.50
C SER A 94 -25.29 2.18 -5.80
N LEU A 95 -24.29 2.72 -6.50
CA LEU A 95 -22.97 3.02 -5.95
C LEU A 95 -22.91 4.50 -5.61
N LEU A 96 -22.70 4.80 -4.34
CA LEU A 96 -22.54 6.17 -3.85
C LEU A 96 -21.15 6.31 -3.24
N ASP A 97 -20.32 7.13 -3.86
CA ASP A 97 -18.91 7.28 -3.49
C ASP A 97 -18.43 8.71 -3.70
N ALA A 98 -17.27 9.04 -3.11
CA ALA A 98 -16.57 10.28 -3.41
C ALA A 98 -15.88 10.20 -4.76
N ALA A 99 -16.00 11.28 -5.54
CA ALA A 99 -15.36 11.39 -6.85
C ALA A 99 -14.84 12.80 -7.12
N ALA A 100 -13.75 12.86 -7.88
CA ALA A 100 -13.27 14.05 -8.55
C ALA A 100 -13.21 13.72 -10.06
N LEU A 101 -14.41 13.63 -10.66
CA LEU A 101 -14.57 13.25 -12.05
C LEU A 101 -13.92 14.27 -13.00
N PRO A 102 -13.35 13.83 -14.14
CA PRO A 102 -13.40 12.45 -14.66
C PRO A 102 -12.28 11.54 -14.15
N ASP A 103 -11.37 12.02 -13.29
CA ASP A 103 -10.07 11.37 -13.08
C ASP A 103 -10.05 10.38 -11.92
N LEU A 104 -10.76 10.69 -10.83
CA LEU A 104 -10.70 9.93 -9.58
C LEU A 104 -12.08 9.47 -9.12
N LEU A 105 -12.16 8.23 -8.66
CA LEU A 105 -13.33 7.63 -8.03
C LEU A 105 -12.87 6.69 -6.91
N GLY A 106 -13.65 6.59 -5.84
CA GLY A 106 -13.48 5.59 -4.79
C GLY A 106 -12.84 6.11 -3.50
N PRO A 107 -12.57 5.24 -2.53
CA PRO A 107 -12.25 5.62 -1.14
C PRO A 107 -10.96 6.41 -0.96
N ALA A 108 -10.02 6.34 -1.90
CA ALA A 108 -8.78 7.13 -1.88
C ALA A 108 -8.92 8.52 -2.51
N THR A 109 -10.08 8.86 -3.08
CA THR A 109 -10.29 10.13 -3.81
C THR A 109 -10.12 11.34 -2.91
N VAL A 110 -10.57 11.26 -1.66
CA VAL A 110 -10.44 12.34 -0.66
C VAL A 110 -8.97 12.68 -0.44
N ASP A 111 -8.14 11.67 -0.20
CA ASP A 111 -6.72 11.85 0.09
C ASP A 111 -5.98 12.43 -1.11
N TRP A 112 -6.21 11.86 -2.28
CA TRP A 112 -5.58 12.32 -3.53
C TRP A 112 -5.98 13.73 -3.89
N SER A 113 -7.26 14.09 -3.72
CA SER A 113 -7.74 15.45 -3.97
C SER A 113 -7.04 16.48 -3.08
N LEU A 114 -6.85 16.17 -1.79
CA LEU A 114 -6.09 17.02 -0.88
C LEU A 114 -4.61 17.11 -1.26
N ILE A 115 -3.97 15.99 -1.58
CA ILE A 115 -2.54 15.94 -1.94
C ILE A 115 -2.27 16.73 -3.22
N GLU A 116 -3.08 16.54 -4.23
CA GLU A 116 -2.97 17.24 -5.51
C GLU A 116 -3.35 18.73 -5.40
N GLY A 117 -4.07 19.11 -4.34
CA GLY A 117 -4.54 20.47 -4.13
C GLY A 117 -5.67 20.84 -5.08
N ARG A 118 -6.60 19.92 -5.30
CA ARG A 118 -7.81 20.16 -6.09
C ARG A 118 -8.68 21.23 -5.44
N SER A 119 -9.48 21.90 -6.24
CA SER A 119 -10.40 22.94 -5.78
C SER A 119 -11.74 22.40 -5.30
N ASP A 120 -12.09 21.21 -5.74
CA ASP A 120 -13.40 20.60 -5.46
C ASP A 120 -13.33 19.06 -5.53
N ILE A 121 -14.32 18.46 -4.89
CA ILE A 121 -14.61 17.02 -4.86
C ILE A 121 -16.08 16.87 -4.47
N GLY A 122 -16.75 15.81 -4.85
CA GLY A 122 -18.12 15.60 -4.39
C GLY A 122 -18.59 14.16 -4.44
N PRO A 123 -19.75 13.88 -3.86
CA PRO A 123 -20.36 12.58 -4.01
C PRO A 123 -20.88 12.40 -5.43
N VAL A 124 -20.84 11.15 -5.88
CA VAL A 124 -21.41 10.71 -7.14
C VAL A 124 -22.27 9.49 -6.90
N LEU A 125 -23.46 9.48 -7.48
CA LEU A 125 -24.40 8.36 -7.44
C LEU A 125 -24.48 7.72 -8.82
N PHE A 126 -24.08 6.46 -8.90
CA PHE A 126 -24.28 5.59 -10.06
C PHE A 126 -25.33 4.54 -9.76
N GLN A 127 -26.02 4.10 -10.80
CA GLN A 127 -26.84 2.89 -10.76
C GLN A 127 -26.33 1.88 -11.78
N SER A 128 -25.97 0.69 -11.31
CA SER A 128 -25.53 -0.42 -12.13
C SER A 128 -26.66 -1.44 -12.28
N THR A 129 -26.99 -1.77 -13.52
CA THR A 129 -27.99 -2.75 -13.92
C THR A 129 -27.41 -3.70 -14.96
N PRO A 130 -28.10 -4.78 -15.34
CA PRO A 130 -27.65 -5.62 -16.45
C PRO A 130 -27.49 -4.89 -17.79
N ALA A 131 -28.16 -3.74 -17.96
CA ALA A 131 -28.07 -2.92 -19.17
C ALA A 131 -26.84 -1.99 -19.19
N GLY A 132 -26.14 -1.85 -18.07
CA GLY A 132 -24.96 -1.01 -17.92
C GLY A 132 -25.00 -0.15 -16.65
N THR A 133 -24.00 0.73 -16.50
CA THR A 133 -23.91 1.67 -15.39
C THR A 133 -24.26 3.07 -15.86
N ALA A 134 -25.24 3.70 -15.20
CA ALA A 134 -25.68 5.06 -15.47
C ALA A 134 -25.24 6.01 -14.35
N LEU A 135 -24.79 7.21 -14.70
CA LEU A 135 -24.62 8.31 -13.75
C LEU A 135 -26.00 8.90 -13.44
N VAL A 136 -26.40 8.81 -12.17
CA VAL A 136 -27.66 9.35 -11.66
C VAL A 136 -27.52 10.81 -11.27
N ALA A 137 -26.56 11.08 -10.39
CA ALA A 137 -26.34 12.42 -9.86
C ALA A 137 -24.88 12.62 -9.45
N GLN A 138 -24.48 13.89 -9.42
CA GLN A 138 -23.18 14.35 -8.92
C GLN A 138 -23.38 15.70 -8.24
N GLU A 139 -22.77 15.86 -7.07
CA GLU A 139 -22.66 17.17 -6.39
C GLU A 139 -21.20 17.59 -6.35
N CYS A 140 -20.94 18.89 -6.47
CA CYS A 140 -19.61 19.47 -6.35
C CYS A 140 -19.50 20.20 -5.01
N CYS A 141 -18.56 19.79 -4.17
CA CYS A 141 -18.25 20.41 -2.88
C CYS A 141 -16.90 21.12 -2.98
N PRO A 142 -16.85 22.44 -2.81
CA PRO A 142 -15.57 23.16 -2.81
C PRO A 142 -14.71 22.73 -1.62
N LEU A 143 -13.40 22.61 -1.86
CA LEU A 143 -12.41 22.34 -0.82
C LEU A 143 -11.92 23.64 -0.21
N ASP A 144 -12.06 23.76 1.09
CA ASP A 144 -11.50 24.89 1.83
C ASP A 144 -9.97 24.76 1.95
N ALA A 145 -9.27 25.89 1.98
CA ALA A 145 -7.80 25.92 1.99
C ALA A 145 -7.18 25.14 3.17
N ARG A 146 -7.94 24.94 4.26
CA ARG A 146 -7.50 24.24 5.48
C ARG A 146 -8.21 22.90 5.70
N GLU A 147 -8.94 22.40 4.71
CA GLU A 147 -9.64 21.13 4.78
C GLU A 147 -8.66 19.98 5.12
N SER A 148 -9.10 19.07 5.99
CA SER A 148 -8.40 17.82 6.31
C SER A 148 -9.21 16.63 5.78
N ALA A 149 -8.58 15.46 5.69
CA ALA A 149 -9.30 14.26 5.28
C ALA A 149 -10.50 13.98 6.21
N ALA A 150 -10.34 14.15 7.52
CA ALA A 150 -11.43 13.92 8.48
C ALA A 150 -12.59 14.90 8.34
N SER A 151 -12.31 16.21 8.16
CA SER A 151 -13.37 17.21 7.95
C SER A 151 -14.07 17.03 6.61
N LEU A 152 -13.32 16.65 5.58
CA LEU A 152 -13.86 16.41 4.26
C LEU A 152 -14.70 15.13 4.20
N ASP A 153 -14.29 14.06 4.90
CA ASP A 153 -15.10 12.84 5.04
C ASP A 153 -16.46 13.14 5.66
N ALA A 154 -16.53 13.99 6.70
CA ALA A 154 -17.78 14.39 7.32
C ALA A 154 -18.67 15.22 6.36
N LYS A 155 -18.08 16.21 5.68
CA LYS A 155 -18.77 17.06 4.69
C LYS A 155 -19.33 16.23 3.53
N LEU A 156 -18.55 15.28 3.03
CA LEU A 156 -18.98 14.37 1.97
C LEU A 156 -20.04 13.37 2.43
N ALA A 157 -20.01 12.93 3.69
CA ALA A 157 -21.04 12.05 4.20
C ALA A 157 -22.43 12.72 4.21
N ASP A 158 -22.49 14.01 4.61
CA ASP A 158 -23.73 14.78 4.56
C ASP A 158 -24.20 15.03 3.11
N ALA A 159 -23.29 15.39 2.22
CA ALA A 159 -23.60 15.58 0.79
C ALA A 159 -24.05 14.28 0.11
N SER A 160 -23.40 13.16 0.42
CA SER A 160 -23.79 11.84 -0.07
C SER A 160 -25.18 11.42 0.38
N ALA A 161 -25.50 11.68 1.66
CA ALA A 161 -26.83 11.37 2.17
C ALA A 161 -27.92 12.25 1.49
N ARG A 162 -27.62 13.52 1.22
CA ARG A 162 -28.52 14.43 0.48
C ARG A 162 -28.82 13.90 -0.92
N ILE A 163 -27.78 13.65 -1.71
CA ILE A 163 -27.93 13.09 -3.07
C ILE A 163 -28.78 11.82 -3.07
N TRP A 164 -28.53 10.90 -2.13
CA TRP A 164 -29.31 9.68 -2.03
C TRP A 164 -30.79 9.94 -1.75
N LEU A 165 -31.07 10.81 -0.78
CA LEU A 165 -32.46 11.12 -0.39
C LEU A 165 -33.22 11.89 -1.48
N GLU A 166 -32.56 12.77 -2.21
CA GLU A 166 -33.14 13.53 -3.32
C GLU A 166 -33.49 12.63 -4.51
N HIS A 167 -32.67 11.63 -4.80
CA HIS A 167 -32.89 10.71 -5.93
C HIS A 167 -33.50 9.36 -5.52
N TRP A 168 -33.86 9.20 -4.26
CA TRP A 168 -34.40 7.97 -3.71
C TRP A 168 -35.63 7.46 -4.48
N ASP A 169 -36.60 8.31 -4.74
CA ASP A 169 -37.84 7.90 -5.43
C ASP A 169 -37.57 7.43 -6.86
N GLU A 170 -36.66 8.07 -7.54
CA GLU A 170 -36.23 7.68 -8.90
C GLU A 170 -35.59 6.30 -8.89
N VAL A 171 -34.62 6.07 -8.00
CA VAL A 171 -33.94 4.78 -7.87
C VAL A 171 -34.87 3.66 -7.41
N ALA A 172 -35.83 3.97 -6.55
CA ALA A 172 -36.77 2.98 -5.97
C ALA A 172 -37.85 2.51 -6.94
N HIS A 173 -38.11 3.23 -8.03
CA HIS A 173 -39.14 2.88 -9.01
C HIS A 173 -38.61 2.12 -10.23
N GLY A 174 -37.32 1.94 -10.37
CA GLY A 174 -36.75 1.12 -11.45
C GLY A 174 -35.36 1.55 -11.89
N PRO A 175 -34.81 0.85 -12.89
CA PRO A 175 -33.53 1.21 -13.45
C PRO A 175 -33.63 2.54 -14.19
N ILE A 176 -32.74 3.47 -13.83
CA ILE A 176 -32.66 4.78 -14.46
C ILE A 176 -32.13 4.63 -15.88
N GLN A 177 -32.90 5.14 -16.85
CA GLN A 177 -32.44 5.25 -18.22
C GLN A 177 -31.59 6.50 -18.36
N GLY A 178 -30.27 6.35 -18.34
CA GLY A 178 -29.33 7.43 -18.46
C GLY A 178 -28.21 7.15 -19.45
N ARG A 179 -27.33 8.13 -19.62
CA ARG A 179 -26.12 7.95 -20.41
C ARG A 179 -25.24 6.88 -19.74
N VAL A 180 -24.97 5.78 -20.48
CA VAL A 180 -24.02 4.76 -20.02
C VAL A 180 -22.68 5.45 -19.74
N PHE A 181 -22.21 5.33 -18.54
CA PHE A 181 -20.98 5.91 -18.05
C PHE A 181 -19.99 4.79 -17.75
N ALA A 182 -18.78 4.90 -18.29
CA ALA A 182 -17.67 4.06 -17.87
C ALA A 182 -17.00 4.74 -16.67
N PRO A 183 -17.18 4.23 -15.45
CA PRO A 183 -16.56 4.87 -14.29
C PRO A 183 -15.04 4.88 -14.45
N PRO A 184 -14.35 5.95 -14.01
CA PRO A 184 -12.91 5.98 -14.00
C PRO A 184 -12.36 4.85 -13.10
N ARG A 185 -11.12 4.46 -13.34
CA ARG A 185 -10.48 3.46 -12.48
C ARG A 185 -10.36 4.01 -11.07
N PRO A 186 -10.57 3.18 -10.03
CA PRO A 186 -10.32 3.59 -8.65
C PRO A 186 -8.90 4.11 -8.51
N GLY A 187 -8.73 5.23 -7.81
CA GLY A 187 -7.41 5.72 -7.44
C GLY A 187 -6.65 4.67 -6.59
N PRO A 188 -5.30 4.68 -6.64
CA PRO A 188 -4.52 3.74 -5.84
C PRO A 188 -4.89 3.87 -4.36
N ARG A 189 -5.17 2.73 -3.72
CA ARG A 189 -5.45 2.68 -2.27
C ARG A 189 -4.29 3.30 -1.51
N ARG A 190 -4.62 4.10 -0.54
CA ARG A 190 -3.64 4.62 0.40
C ARG A 190 -3.59 3.73 1.63
N ARG A 191 -2.37 3.49 2.09
CA ARG A 191 -2.07 2.69 3.28
C ARG A 191 -1.44 3.58 4.34
N PRO A 192 -1.50 3.20 5.63
CA PRO A 192 -0.86 3.97 6.70
C PRO A 192 0.62 4.28 6.43
N GLU A 193 1.30 3.36 5.73
CA GLU A 193 2.71 3.49 5.34
C GLU A 193 2.95 4.62 4.33
N ASP A 194 1.96 4.93 3.52
CA ASP A 194 2.05 6.00 2.52
C ASP A 194 2.13 7.38 3.19
N GLY A 195 1.89 7.48 4.51
CA GLY A 195 2.05 8.69 5.31
C GLY A 195 3.50 9.14 5.55
N ALA A 196 4.50 8.40 5.09
CA ALA A 196 5.91 8.74 5.31
C ALA A 196 6.30 10.09 4.69
N ILE A 197 6.80 11.00 5.51
CA ILE A 197 7.32 12.29 5.09
C ILE A 197 8.73 12.10 4.54
N ARG A 198 8.90 12.38 3.25
CA ARG A 198 10.19 12.39 2.56
C ARG A 198 10.62 13.83 2.36
N TRP A 199 11.43 14.35 3.27
CA TRP A 199 11.80 15.76 3.34
C TRP A 199 12.24 16.35 1.99
N HIS A 200 13.05 15.63 1.23
CA HIS A 200 13.56 16.07 -0.08
C HIS A 200 12.51 16.11 -1.20
N ARG A 201 11.31 15.54 -0.98
CA ARG A 201 10.23 15.50 -1.98
C ARG A 201 9.11 16.49 -1.72
N HIS A 202 9.13 17.15 -0.55
CA HIS A 202 8.07 18.06 -0.16
C HIS A 202 8.58 19.52 -0.11
N SER A 203 7.78 20.43 -0.63
CA SER A 203 7.79 21.85 -0.29
C SER A 203 6.95 22.08 0.98
N ALA A 204 6.97 23.26 1.57
CA ALA A 204 6.09 23.59 2.69
C ALA A 204 4.60 23.41 2.30
N ALA A 205 4.22 23.88 1.10
CA ALA A 205 2.85 23.77 0.62
C ALA A 205 2.43 22.31 0.37
N THR A 206 3.30 21.48 -0.24
CA THR A 206 2.97 20.07 -0.49
C THR A 206 2.95 19.26 0.79
N LEU A 207 3.83 19.53 1.75
CA LEU A 207 3.83 18.86 3.05
C LEU A 207 2.61 19.23 3.90
N ASP A 208 2.17 20.48 3.86
CA ASP A 208 0.92 20.89 4.51
C ASP A 208 -0.27 20.05 4.01
N ARG A 209 -0.44 19.94 2.68
CA ARG A 209 -1.48 19.10 2.09
C ARG A 209 -1.32 17.63 2.44
N TRP A 210 -0.09 17.12 2.41
CA TRP A 210 0.22 15.73 2.77
C TRP A 210 -0.21 15.39 4.19
N VAL A 211 0.15 16.23 5.17
CA VAL A 211 -0.23 16.03 6.57
C VAL A 211 -1.76 16.07 6.74
N ARG A 212 -2.43 17.04 6.11
CA ARG A 212 -3.89 17.15 6.16
C ARG A 212 -4.62 15.97 5.52
N ALA A 213 -4.09 15.43 4.42
CA ALA A 213 -4.61 14.24 3.76
C ALA A 213 -4.50 12.97 4.63
N HIS A 214 -3.52 12.91 5.54
CA HIS A 214 -3.34 11.77 6.45
C HIS A 214 -3.95 11.99 7.84
N ALA A 215 -4.60 13.12 8.11
CA ALA A 215 -5.15 13.47 9.42
C ALA A 215 -6.49 12.79 9.70
N ARG A 216 -6.48 11.46 9.90
CA ARG A 216 -7.61 10.64 10.35
C ARG A 216 -7.30 9.95 11.67
N GLU A 217 -8.34 9.45 12.36
CA GLU A 217 -8.17 8.60 13.54
C GLU A 217 -7.42 7.30 13.15
N GLY A 218 -6.48 6.89 13.98
CA GLY A 218 -5.64 5.71 13.73
C GLY A 218 -4.54 5.88 12.68
N GLY A 219 -4.50 7.04 11.97
CA GLY A 219 -3.49 7.37 10.96
C GLY A 219 -2.71 8.63 11.28
N GLY A 220 -1.86 9.05 10.37
CA GLY A 220 -1.07 10.28 10.43
C GLY A 220 0.09 10.24 9.45
N ALA A 221 0.53 11.43 9.03
CA ALA A 221 1.83 11.54 8.40
C ALA A 221 2.92 11.25 9.46
N TYR A 222 4.08 10.81 9.03
CA TYR A 222 5.17 10.50 9.95
C TYR A 222 6.53 10.66 9.29
N PHE A 223 7.56 10.83 10.14
CA PHE A 223 8.95 10.77 9.70
C PHE A 223 9.77 9.93 10.67
N TRP A 224 10.96 9.53 10.25
CA TRP A 224 11.88 8.78 11.06
C TRP A 224 12.98 9.66 11.63
N LEU A 225 13.26 9.50 12.92
CA LEU A 225 14.44 10.03 13.60
C LEU A 225 15.28 8.85 14.08
N GLY A 226 16.31 8.49 13.32
CA GLY A 226 17.00 7.23 13.51
C GLY A 226 16.03 6.05 13.37
N ARG A 227 15.87 5.22 14.43
CA ARG A 227 14.94 4.09 14.45
C ARG A 227 13.57 4.40 15.06
N ARG A 228 13.27 5.67 15.34
CA ARG A 228 12.03 6.10 16.01
C ARG A 228 11.11 6.75 15.01
N ARG A 229 9.88 6.28 14.95
CA ARG A 229 8.84 6.87 14.13
C ARG A 229 8.14 8.00 14.89
N ILE A 230 8.13 9.20 14.30
CA ILE A 230 7.47 10.38 14.85
C ILE A 230 6.25 10.69 13.98
N GLY A 231 5.07 10.50 14.55
CA GLY A 231 3.79 10.84 13.92
C GLY A 231 3.57 12.35 13.92
N VAL A 232 2.92 12.84 12.87
CA VAL A 232 2.56 14.25 12.66
C VAL A 232 1.10 14.33 12.27
N ARG A 233 0.28 15.04 13.04
CA ARG A 233 -1.15 15.14 12.79
C ARG A 233 -1.65 16.56 12.48
N GLY A 234 -0.78 17.55 12.54
CA GLY A 234 -1.10 18.92 12.20
C GLY A 234 0.02 19.59 11.43
N ALA A 235 -0.36 20.42 10.47
CA ALA A 235 0.55 21.28 9.71
C ALA A 235 -0.09 22.64 9.51
N GLU A 236 0.70 23.70 9.66
CA GLU A 236 0.24 25.07 9.54
C GLU A 236 1.33 25.96 8.96
N PRO A 237 1.08 26.65 7.83
CA PRO A 237 2.01 27.65 7.32
C PRO A 237 2.23 28.77 8.32
N ILE A 238 3.49 29.17 8.51
CA ILE A 238 3.86 30.29 9.37
C ILE A 238 4.23 31.48 8.49
N PRO A 239 3.60 32.65 8.68
CA PRO A 239 4.01 33.87 8.00
C PRO A 239 5.47 34.23 8.30
N GLY A 240 6.20 34.75 7.31
CA GLY A 240 7.56 35.27 7.46
C GLY A 240 8.51 34.84 6.36
N ASN A 241 9.64 35.53 6.26
CA ASN A 241 10.62 35.39 5.16
C ASN A 241 11.77 34.39 5.44
N GLY A 242 11.67 33.60 6.50
CA GLY A 242 12.70 32.64 6.84
C GLY A 242 12.67 31.40 5.97
N ARG A 243 13.40 31.45 4.84
CA ARG A 243 13.58 30.34 3.90
C ARG A 243 14.89 29.60 4.20
N ALA A 244 14.95 28.34 3.86
CA ALA A 244 16.18 27.54 3.89
C ALA A 244 16.38 26.89 2.51
N ALA A 245 17.62 26.61 2.13
CA ALA A 245 17.94 25.96 0.86
C ALA A 245 17.37 24.54 0.78
N GLU A 246 17.23 23.89 1.93
CA GLU A 246 16.63 22.57 2.11
C GLU A 246 15.82 22.52 3.41
N PRO A 247 14.89 21.57 3.57
CA PRO A 247 14.08 21.45 4.79
C PRO A 247 14.95 21.40 6.04
N THR A 248 14.87 22.43 6.86
CA THR A 248 15.73 22.65 8.03
C THR A 248 14.90 22.83 9.29
N LEU A 249 15.27 22.16 10.37
CA LEU A 249 14.61 22.30 11.66
C LEU A 249 14.99 23.66 12.29
N VAL A 250 14.00 24.53 12.50
CA VAL A 250 14.21 25.87 13.07
C VAL A 250 14.08 25.87 14.58
N SER A 251 13.00 25.28 15.09
CA SER A 251 12.73 25.23 16.53
C SER A 251 11.85 24.04 16.88
N VAL A 252 11.91 23.63 18.14
CA VAL A 252 11.09 22.55 18.71
C VAL A 252 10.47 23.04 20.00
N ALA A 253 9.18 22.78 20.17
CA ALA A 253 8.41 22.94 21.40
C ALA A 253 7.69 21.61 21.69
N ASP A 254 7.17 21.40 22.87
CA ASP A 254 6.73 20.11 23.42
C ASP A 254 6.20 19.08 22.40
N GLU A 255 5.11 19.37 21.70
CA GLU A 255 4.51 18.51 20.68
C GLU A 255 4.49 19.17 19.29
N SER A 256 5.39 20.12 19.05
CA SER A 256 5.46 20.79 17.76
C SER A 256 6.89 21.13 17.35
N MET A 257 7.08 21.30 16.05
CA MET A 257 8.34 21.73 15.45
C MET A 257 8.08 22.72 14.32
N VAL A 258 9.02 23.62 14.09
CA VAL A 258 9.00 24.54 12.96
C VAL A 258 10.09 24.13 11.98
N VAL A 259 9.70 23.97 10.73
CA VAL A 259 10.60 23.63 9.62
C VAL A 259 10.60 24.76 8.59
N ALA A 260 11.78 25.19 8.19
CA ALA A 260 11.96 26.11 7.06
C ALA A 260 12.20 25.33 5.78
N PHE A 261 11.57 25.77 4.69
CA PHE A 261 11.67 25.23 3.34
C PHE A 261 12.10 26.34 2.37
N PRO A 262 12.48 26.00 1.12
CA PRO A 262 12.74 27.00 0.09
C PRO A 262 11.56 27.92 -0.22
N ASP A 263 10.33 27.41 -0.06
CA ASP A 263 9.08 28.12 -0.36
C ASP A 263 8.40 28.73 0.88
N GLY A 264 8.88 28.49 2.11
CA GLY A 264 8.27 29.04 3.31
C GLY A 264 8.61 28.32 4.60
N ARG A 265 7.79 28.53 5.64
CA ARG A 265 7.91 27.84 6.92
C ARG A 265 6.62 27.11 7.25
N LEU A 266 6.76 25.96 7.90
CA LEU A 266 5.65 25.14 8.34
C LEU A 266 5.81 24.75 9.80
N ARG A 267 4.77 24.97 10.60
CA ARG A 267 4.67 24.38 11.93
C ARG A 267 4.03 23.01 11.80
N LEU A 268 4.73 21.98 12.23
CA LEU A 268 4.20 20.64 12.41
C LEU A 268 3.84 20.46 13.87
N SER A 269 2.65 19.94 14.15
CA SER A 269 2.08 19.87 15.50
C SER A 269 1.39 18.52 15.76
N ARG A 270 1.02 18.31 17.03
CA ARG A 270 0.50 17.04 17.52
C ARG A 270 1.45 15.90 17.15
N LEU A 271 2.71 16.15 17.48
CA LEU A 271 3.76 15.16 17.29
C LEU A 271 3.57 14.03 18.30
N SER A 272 3.71 12.79 17.86
CA SER A 272 3.62 11.60 18.71
C SER A 272 4.78 10.66 18.42
N LEU A 273 5.39 10.11 19.48
CA LEU A 273 6.41 9.07 19.36
C LEU A 273 5.73 7.70 19.40
N GLU A 274 5.87 6.89 18.38
CA GLU A 274 5.45 5.49 18.44
C GLU A 274 6.34 4.72 19.42
N ARG A 275 5.71 4.08 20.40
CA ARG A 275 6.41 3.39 21.49
C ARG A 275 6.88 2.01 21.04
N THR A 276 8.17 1.84 21.00
CA THR A 276 8.80 0.51 21.11
C THR A 276 9.31 0.38 22.53
N GLY A 277 8.53 -0.20 23.45
CA GLY A 277 8.84 -0.46 24.86
C GLY A 277 9.95 0.41 25.50
N GLY A 278 9.63 1.24 26.49
CA GLY A 278 10.63 2.08 27.19
C GLY A 278 9.99 3.25 27.94
N MET A 279 10.82 3.99 28.71
CA MET A 279 10.43 5.20 29.44
C MET A 279 9.87 6.27 28.48
N PRO A 280 8.87 7.07 28.89
CA PRO A 280 8.38 8.17 28.09
C PRO A 280 9.49 9.22 27.87
N VAL A 281 9.90 9.38 26.62
CA VAL A 281 10.89 10.40 26.24
C VAL A 281 10.13 11.55 25.57
N SER A 282 10.44 12.79 25.96
CA SER A 282 9.87 13.97 25.33
C SER A 282 10.39 14.10 23.89
N ILE A 283 9.50 14.25 22.92
CA ILE A 283 9.85 14.50 21.52
C ILE A 283 10.74 15.75 21.40
N ALA A 284 10.44 16.78 22.21
CA ALA A 284 11.24 17.99 22.26
C ALA A 284 12.69 17.72 22.67
N SER A 285 12.92 16.80 23.62
CA SER A 285 14.29 16.46 24.03
C SER A 285 15.07 15.74 22.93
N GLU A 286 14.39 14.88 22.16
CA GLU A 286 15.00 14.16 21.04
C GLU A 286 15.37 15.07 19.86
N LEU A 287 14.52 16.03 19.54
CA LEU A 287 14.70 16.89 18.37
C LEU A 287 15.54 18.15 18.65
N ARG A 288 15.68 18.61 19.90
CA ARG A 288 16.41 19.86 20.22
C ARG A 288 17.87 19.86 19.76
N GLY A 289 18.52 18.70 19.81
CA GLY A 289 19.89 18.56 19.34
C GLY A 289 20.09 18.80 17.83
N TYR A 290 19.00 18.85 17.09
CA TYR A 290 19.00 19.01 15.63
C TYR A 290 18.52 20.40 15.17
N SER A 291 18.28 21.35 16.08
CA SER A 291 17.93 22.72 15.70
C SER A 291 19.02 23.34 14.83
N GLY A 292 18.63 23.89 13.70
CA GLY A 292 19.57 24.41 12.68
C GLY A 292 20.08 23.35 11.70
N ALA A 293 19.77 22.06 11.91
CA ALA A 293 20.20 20.99 11.02
C ALA A 293 19.21 20.72 9.89
N PRO A 294 19.70 20.37 8.67
CA PRO A 294 18.87 19.85 7.61
C PRO A 294 18.17 18.55 8.02
N LEU A 295 16.87 18.48 7.80
CA LEU A 295 16.07 17.30 8.15
C LEU A 295 16.38 16.08 7.26
N ALA A 296 16.85 16.31 6.04
CA ALA A 296 17.37 15.26 5.18
C ALA A 296 18.56 14.50 5.79
N GLY A 297 19.32 15.15 6.69
CA GLY A 297 20.45 14.54 7.41
C GLY A 297 20.07 13.73 8.65
N LEU A 298 18.84 13.88 9.17
CA LEU A 298 18.35 13.16 10.35
C LEU A 298 18.03 11.70 10.08
N TYR A 299 17.71 11.40 8.84
CA TYR A 299 17.54 10.07 8.31
C TYR A 299 18.24 10.00 6.97
N ARG A 300 19.26 9.18 6.87
CA ARG A 300 19.80 8.76 5.58
C ARG A 300 18.97 7.55 5.14
N PRO A 301 18.05 7.72 4.16
CA PRO A 301 17.38 6.56 3.62
C PRO A 301 18.43 5.60 3.09
N ARG A 302 18.31 4.34 3.48
CA ARG A 302 19.11 3.29 2.85
C ARG A 302 18.69 3.17 1.40
N ARG A 303 19.62 2.83 0.55
CA ARG A 303 19.34 2.49 -0.83
C ARG A 303 19.42 0.97 -0.93
N VAL A 304 18.28 0.36 -1.15
CA VAL A 304 18.11 -1.09 -1.07
C VAL A 304 17.91 -1.65 -2.47
N LEU A 305 18.81 -2.51 -2.89
CA LEU A 305 18.77 -3.20 -4.16
C LEU A 305 18.46 -4.67 -3.91
N THR A 306 17.38 -5.18 -4.50
CA THR A 306 17.13 -6.62 -4.57
C THR A 306 17.49 -7.10 -5.97
N VAL A 307 18.41 -8.06 -6.07
CA VAL A 307 18.83 -8.68 -7.34
C VAL A 307 18.18 -10.05 -7.41
N ALA A 308 17.18 -10.17 -8.24
CA ALA A 308 16.37 -11.37 -8.46
C ALA A 308 16.61 -11.94 -9.85
N ALA A 309 16.61 -13.27 -9.98
CA ALA A 309 16.78 -13.93 -11.26
C ALA A 309 15.57 -13.75 -12.15
N HIS A 310 14.40 -14.12 -11.66
CA HIS A 310 13.16 -14.15 -12.42
C HIS A 310 12.10 -13.27 -11.77
N PRO A 311 11.09 -12.85 -12.53
CA PRO A 311 9.89 -12.24 -11.96
C PRO A 311 9.22 -13.17 -10.94
N ASP A 312 9.02 -12.75 -9.73
CA ASP A 312 8.52 -13.40 -8.50
C ASP A 312 9.56 -13.64 -7.40
N ASP A 313 10.82 -13.83 -7.76
CA ASP A 313 11.89 -14.15 -6.79
C ASP A 313 12.11 -13.02 -5.76
N GLU A 314 11.95 -11.76 -6.16
CA GLU A 314 12.09 -10.60 -5.29
C GLU A 314 11.00 -10.60 -4.19
N VAL A 315 9.81 -11.10 -4.53
CA VAL A 315 8.71 -11.25 -3.58
C VAL A 315 8.92 -12.48 -2.71
N LEU A 316 9.26 -13.62 -3.34
CA LEU A 316 9.46 -14.88 -2.64
C LEU A 316 10.57 -14.77 -1.58
N GLY A 317 11.72 -14.20 -1.97
CA GLY A 317 12.92 -14.18 -1.14
C GLY A 317 12.96 -13.08 -0.08
N ALA A 318 12.58 -11.85 -0.45
CA ALA A 318 12.77 -10.67 0.40
C ALA A 318 11.60 -9.69 0.39
N GLY A 319 10.40 -10.10 -0.06
CA GLY A 319 9.26 -9.21 -0.25
C GLY A 319 8.84 -8.46 1.02
N GLY A 320 8.84 -9.14 2.17
CA GLY A 320 8.53 -8.52 3.45
C GLY A 320 9.61 -7.52 3.90
N ALA A 321 10.88 -7.87 3.75
CA ALA A 321 12.01 -6.98 4.05
C ALA A 321 11.99 -5.74 3.14
N ILE A 322 11.71 -5.91 1.84
CA ILE A 322 11.54 -4.82 0.88
C ILE A 322 10.42 -3.87 1.32
N ILE A 323 9.25 -4.39 1.64
CA ILE A 323 8.11 -3.59 2.12
C ILE A 323 8.48 -2.84 3.40
N ARG A 324 9.19 -3.49 4.32
CA ARG A 324 9.65 -2.85 5.56
C ARG A 324 10.63 -1.71 5.28
N HIS A 325 11.57 -1.89 4.36
CA HIS A 325 12.46 -0.81 3.90
C HIS A 325 11.66 0.36 3.32
N PHE A 326 10.71 0.08 2.44
CA PHE A 326 9.83 1.11 1.90
C PHE A 326 9.06 1.86 2.99
N LYS A 327 8.48 1.14 3.97
CA LYS A 327 7.80 1.74 5.13
C LYS A 327 8.73 2.63 5.94
N ASN A 328 9.98 2.25 6.06
CA ASN A 328 11.01 3.04 6.76
C ASN A 328 11.46 4.28 5.95
N GLY A 329 10.97 4.46 4.72
CA GLY A 329 11.35 5.59 3.87
C GLY A 329 12.64 5.37 3.09
N ASP A 330 13.16 4.14 3.06
CA ASP A 330 14.29 3.74 2.24
C ASP A 330 13.93 3.81 0.75
N GLU A 331 14.92 4.03 -0.09
CA GLU A 331 14.78 3.96 -1.54
C GLU A 331 15.01 2.52 -1.99
N VAL A 332 13.99 1.90 -2.58
CA VAL A 332 14.03 0.46 -2.92
C VAL A 332 13.96 0.26 -4.43
N MET A 333 14.82 -0.60 -4.96
CA MET A 333 14.80 -1.05 -6.35
C MET A 333 14.88 -2.58 -6.42
N ALA A 334 13.99 -3.18 -7.21
CA ALA A 334 14.06 -4.57 -7.61
C ALA A 334 14.67 -4.65 -9.01
N LEU A 335 15.79 -5.34 -9.13
CA LEU A 335 16.49 -5.60 -10.38
C LEU A 335 16.22 -7.05 -10.79
N ILE A 336 15.47 -7.24 -11.86
CA ILE A 336 15.16 -8.56 -12.42
C ILE A 336 16.18 -8.83 -13.54
N VAL A 337 16.96 -9.88 -13.39
CA VAL A 337 18.11 -10.15 -14.29
C VAL A 337 17.65 -10.80 -15.59
N CYS A 338 16.83 -11.84 -15.50
CA CYS A 338 16.35 -12.56 -16.68
C CYS A 338 15.12 -11.89 -17.29
N SER A 339 14.91 -12.10 -18.58
CA SER A 339 13.76 -11.53 -19.28
C SER A 339 12.44 -12.06 -18.71
N ALA A 340 11.43 -11.21 -18.80
CA ALA A 340 10.06 -11.55 -18.40
C ALA A 340 9.32 -12.40 -19.45
N ASP A 341 9.98 -12.80 -20.54
CA ASP A 341 9.41 -13.67 -21.58
C ASP A 341 9.74 -15.13 -21.23
N PRO A 342 8.86 -15.80 -20.52
CA PRO A 342 9.19 -17.11 -20.00
C PRO A 342 9.22 -18.16 -21.11
N ILE A 343 10.19 -19.05 -21.03
CA ILE A 343 10.23 -20.26 -21.85
C ILE A 343 8.93 -21.07 -21.70
N ARG A 344 8.22 -20.90 -20.58
CA ARG A 344 6.96 -21.61 -20.26
C ARG A 344 5.73 -21.06 -21.00
N TYR A 345 5.75 -19.80 -21.44
CA TYR A 345 4.63 -19.13 -22.08
C TYR A 345 5.06 -18.44 -23.38
N PRO A 346 5.60 -19.22 -24.35
CA PRO A 346 6.14 -18.68 -25.59
C PRO A 346 5.08 -18.07 -26.49
N ASP A 347 3.81 -18.34 -26.21
CA ASP A 347 2.63 -17.84 -26.92
C ASP A 347 2.21 -16.43 -26.47
N GLY A 348 2.91 -15.82 -25.49
CA GLY A 348 2.57 -14.51 -24.95
C GLY A 348 1.29 -14.49 -24.13
N SER A 349 0.76 -15.65 -23.69
CA SER A 349 -0.44 -15.74 -22.87
C SER A 349 -0.28 -15.11 -21.48
N VAL A 350 0.96 -14.86 -21.03
CA VAL A 350 1.27 -14.23 -19.75
C VAL A 350 2.23 -13.06 -19.96
N ASP A 351 1.82 -11.86 -19.54
CA ASP A 351 2.68 -10.67 -19.46
C ASP A 351 3.30 -10.57 -18.05
N GLN A 352 4.38 -11.30 -17.82
CA GLN A 352 5.11 -11.24 -16.55
C GLN A 352 5.69 -9.85 -16.26
N GLY A 353 5.97 -9.05 -17.29
CA GLY A 353 6.40 -7.66 -17.09
C GLY A 353 5.30 -6.80 -16.47
N ALA A 354 4.04 -7.00 -16.86
CA ALA A 354 2.90 -6.35 -16.22
C ALA A 354 2.71 -6.85 -14.78
N ASP A 355 2.88 -8.16 -14.54
CA ASP A 355 2.80 -8.75 -13.21
C ASP A 355 3.86 -8.14 -12.28
N THR A 356 5.11 -8.04 -12.77
CA THR A 356 6.22 -7.42 -12.04
C THR A 356 5.93 -5.96 -11.67
N ARG A 357 5.38 -5.17 -12.59
CA ARG A 357 5.00 -3.77 -12.30
C ARG A 357 3.90 -3.70 -11.24
N ARG A 358 2.91 -4.61 -11.28
CA ARG A 358 1.86 -4.67 -10.25
C ARG A 358 2.42 -5.10 -8.89
N ALA A 359 3.25 -6.14 -8.84
CA ALA A 359 3.91 -6.58 -7.62
C ALA A 359 4.78 -5.48 -7.00
N ALA A 360 5.55 -4.77 -7.84
CA ALA A 360 6.39 -3.66 -7.41
C ALA A 360 5.60 -2.53 -6.71
N HIS A 361 4.37 -2.27 -7.13
CA HIS A 361 3.49 -1.34 -6.44
C HIS A 361 3.20 -1.79 -5.00
N TYR A 362 2.92 -3.09 -4.80
CA TYR A 362 2.76 -3.65 -3.46
C TYR A 362 4.07 -3.63 -2.66
N LEU A 363 5.20 -3.84 -3.28
CA LEU A 363 6.51 -3.78 -2.63
C LEU A 363 6.93 -2.34 -2.27
N GLY A 364 6.40 -1.33 -2.98
CA GLY A 364 6.88 0.05 -2.91
C GLY A 364 8.27 0.23 -3.54
N ALA A 365 8.63 -0.62 -4.49
CA ALA A 365 9.91 -0.64 -5.15
C ALA A 365 9.84 -0.09 -6.59
N ALA A 366 10.90 0.57 -7.04
CA ALA A 366 11.15 0.74 -8.48
C ALA A 366 11.60 -0.61 -9.07
N VAL A 367 11.26 -0.86 -10.33
CA VAL A 367 11.67 -2.10 -11.03
C VAL A 367 12.53 -1.78 -12.24
N ARG A 368 13.54 -2.60 -12.44
CA ARG A 368 14.38 -2.59 -13.65
C ARG A 368 14.69 -4.01 -14.11
N GLY A 369 14.64 -4.26 -15.42
CA GLY A 369 15.02 -5.52 -16.04
C GLY A 369 16.34 -5.41 -16.79
N LEU A 370 17.15 -6.47 -16.79
CA LEU A 370 18.41 -6.55 -17.55
C LEU A 370 18.25 -7.31 -18.88
N GLY A 371 17.24 -8.18 -19.00
CA GLY A 371 16.91 -8.89 -20.24
C GLY A 371 17.83 -10.04 -20.58
N PHE A 372 18.53 -10.63 -19.61
CA PHE A 372 19.26 -11.87 -19.84
C PHE A 372 18.29 -13.02 -20.12
N PRO A 373 18.71 -14.06 -20.86
CA PRO A 373 17.84 -15.20 -21.15
C PRO A 373 17.50 -16.00 -19.89
N ASP A 374 16.22 -16.36 -19.74
CA ASP A 374 15.74 -17.26 -18.70
C ASP A 374 16.38 -18.64 -18.86
N GLN A 375 16.77 -19.29 -17.73
CA GLN A 375 17.47 -20.58 -17.68
C GLN A 375 18.71 -20.61 -18.60
N GLY A 376 19.42 -19.50 -18.74
CA GLY A 376 20.51 -19.36 -19.70
C GLY A 376 21.77 -18.70 -19.17
N LEU A 377 21.84 -18.33 -17.89
CA LEU A 377 23.02 -17.64 -17.34
C LEU A 377 24.26 -18.54 -17.26
N ASP A 378 24.11 -19.86 -17.32
CA ASP A 378 25.21 -20.83 -17.40
C ASP A 378 25.84 -20.91 -18.78
N ARG A 379 25.14 -20.47 -19.83
CA ARG A 379 25.59 -20.50 -21.24
C ARG A 379 26.18 -19.16 -21.68
N GLY A 380 25.92 -18.11 -20.93
CA GLY A 380 26.42 -16.77 -21.22
C GLY A 380 27.79 -16.48 -20.62
N SER A 381 28.32 -15.31 -20.97
CA SER A 381 29.55 -14.82 -20.34
C SER A 381 29.27 -14.35 -18.92
N ASN A 382 29.91 -14.97 -17.94
CA ASN A 382 29.84 -14.52 -16.56
C ASN A 382 30.34 -13.07 -16.41
N LEU A 383 31.28 -12.67 -17.26
CA LEU A 383 31.80 -11.29 -17.26
C LEU A 383 30.72 -10.26 -17.68
N ASP A 384 29.88 -10.61 -18.67
CA ASP A 384 28.83 -9.72 -19.14
C ASP A 384 27.77 -9.50 -18.05
N LEU A 385 27.41 -10.55 -17.30
CA LEU A 385 26.53 -10.47 -16.14
C LEU A 385 27.12 -9.60 -15.04
N ILE A 386 28.39 -9.83 -14.67
CA ILE A 386 29.09 -9.02 -13.65
C ILE A 386 29.12 -7.55 -14.07
N GLN A 387 29.49 -7.23 -15.32
CA GLN A 387 29.56 -5.86 -15.81
C GLN A 387 28.17 -5.19 -15.85
N ALA A 388 27.12 -5.95 -16.17
CA ALA A 388 25.76 -5.42 -16.12
C ALA A 388 25.37 -5.06 -14.67
N LEU A 389 25.65 -5.94 -13.72
CA LEU A 389 25.41 -5.67 -12.29
C LEU A 389 26.28 -4.53 -11.76
N GLU A 390 27.54 -4.44 -12.15
CA GLU A 390 28.42 -3.31 -11.75
C GLU A 390 27.85 -1.96 -12.23
N ARG A 391 27.33 -1.89 -13.46
CA ARG A 391 26.68 -0.67 -13.98
C ARG A 391 25.45 -0.26 -13.15
N GLU A 392 24.59 -1.23 -12.83
CA GLU A 392 23.37 -0.96 -12.05
C GLU A 392 23.71 -0.59 -10.60
N ILE A 393 24.63 -1.30 -9.97
CA ILE A 393 25.12 -1.00 -8.62
C ILE A 393 25.77 0.40 -8.58
N ALA A 394 26.59 0.74 -9.57
CA ALA A 394 27.22 2.06 -9.65
C ALA A 394 26.19 3.19 -9.86
N ALA A 395 25.17 2.96 -10.69
CA ALA A 395 24.11 3.93 -10.97
C ALA A 395 23.19 4.14 -9.77
N PHE A 396 22.75 3.05 -9.14
CA PHE A 396 21.81 3.11 -8.01
C PHE A 396 22.52 3.39 -6.68
N ARG A 397 23.80 3.00 -6.50
CA ARG A 397 24.61 3.14 -5.28
C ARG A 397 23.93 2.58 -4.03
N PRO A 398 23.55 1.27 -4.02
CA PRO A 398 22.86 0.66 -2.88
C PRO A 398 23.77 0.63 -1.64
N THR A 399 23.20 0.82 -0.45
CA THR A 399 23.85 0.54 0.83
C THR A 399 23.55 -0.88 1.31
N VAL A 400 22.43 -1.46 0.85
CA VAL A 400 22.00 -2.83 1.16
C VAL A 400 21.68 -3.56 -0.14
N ILE A 401 22.16 -4.79 -0.25
CA ILE A 401 21.82 -5.69 -1.37
C ILE A 401 21.20 -6.97 -0.81
N TYR A 402 20.06 -7.36 -1.38
CA TYR A 402 19.48 -8.68 -1.23
C TYR A 402 19.69 -9.46 -2.53
N THR A 403 20.15 -10.72 -2.43
CA THR A 403 20.38 -11.59 -3.58
C THR A 403 20.06 -13.04 -3.24
N HIS A 404 20.11 -13.91 -4.24
CA HIS A 404 19.88 -15.34 -4.04
C HIS A 404 20.94 -16.00 -3.16
N PHE A 405 20.56 -17.14 -2.60
CA PHE A 405 21.49 -18.05 -1.95
C PHE A 405 22.33 -18.78 -3.01
N TRP A 406 23.65 -18.73 -2.86
CA TRP A 406 24.61 -19.34 -3.80
C TRP A 406 24.53 -20.87 -3.90
N GLY A 407 23.93 -21.52 -2.93
CA GLY A 407 23.74 -22.98 -2.86
C GLY A 407 22.42 -23.46 -3.44
N ASP A 408 21.64 -22.57 -4.08
CA ASP A 408 20.37 -22.91 -4.69
C ASP A 408 20.49 -23.96 -5.80
N VAL A 409 19.44 -24.77 -5.99
CA VAL A 409 19.41 -25.78 -7.06
C VAL A 409 19.26 -25.13 -8.44
N ASN A 410 18.65 -23.96 -8.52
CA ASN A 410 18.53 -23.20 -9.75
C ASN A 410 19.86 -22.56 -10.11
N VAL A 411 20.34 -22.84 -11.31
CA VAL A 411 21.64 -22.38 -11.78
C VAL A 411 21.71 -20.88 -11.94
N ASP A 412 20.62 -20.22 -12.40
CA ASP A 412 20.57 -18.78 -12.55
C ASP A 412 20.68 -18.09 -11.18
N HIS A 413 20.03 -18.63 -10.12
CA HIS A 413 20.14 -18.11 -8.76
C HIS A 413 21.59 -18.16 -8.25
N ALA A 414 22.26 -19.31 -8.43
CA ALA A 414 23.65 -19.49 -8.02
C ALA A 414 24.58 -18.53 -8.77
N ARG A 415 24.40 -18.38 -10.09
CA ARG A 415 25.20 -17.48 -10.92
C ARG A 415 25.03 -16.01 -10.54
N ILE A 416 23.80 -15.59 -10.22
CA ILE A 416 23.55 -14.21 -9.76
C ILE A 416 24.20 -13.96 -8.42
N ALA A 417 24.12 -14.90 -7.48
CA ALA A 417 24.79 -14.77 -6.20
C ALA A 417 26.30 -14.58 -6.36
N GLU A 418 26.95 -15.43 -7.17
CA GLU A 418 28.37 -15.31 -7.48
C GLU A 418 28.72 -13.97 -8.17
N ALA A 419 27.90 -13.53 -9.12
CA ALA A 419 28.13 -12.28 -9.84
C ALA A 419 27.93 -11.05 -8.95
N VAL A 420 26.96 -11.07 -8.03
CA VAL A 420 26.77 -10.00 -7.02
C VAL A 420 27.96 -9.91 -6.07
N ASP A 421 28.52 -11.02 -5.63
CA ASP A 421 29.70 -11.03 -4.78
C ASP A 421 30.89 -10.32 -5.43
N VAL A 422 31.05 -10.50 -6.76
CA VAL A 422 32.09 -9.81 -7.53
C VAL A 422 31.74 -8.35 -7.77
N ALA A 423 30.53 -8.04 -8.24
CA ALA A 423 30.11 -6.68 -8.60
C ALA A 423 30.03 -5.75 -7.39
N ALA A 424 29.66 -6.29 -6.23
CA ALA A 424 29.51 -5.53 -4.98
C ALA A 424 30.77 -5.56 -4.08
N ARG A 425 31.93 -6.04 -4.57
CA ARG A 425 33.15 -6.09 -3.76
C ARG A 425 33.54 -4.69 -3.24
N PRO A 426 34.14 -4.59 -2.03
CA PRO A 426 34.36 -3.32 -1.34
C PRO A 426 35.17 -2.27 -2.11
N TYR A 427 36.06 -2.70 -3.00
CA TYR A 427 36.83 -1.80 -3.84
C TYR A 427 35.98 -1.17 -4.96
N ALA A 428 35.12 -1.96 -5.61
CA ALA A 428 34.26 -1.48 -6.70
C ALA A 428 33.03 -0.72 -6.19
N ALA A 429 32.46 -1.15 -5.06
CA ALA A 429 31.25 -0.57 -4.47
C ALA A 429 31.46 -0.24 -2.98
N PRO A 430 32.27 0.76 -2.64
CA PRO A 430 32.62 1.09 -1.24
C PRO A 430 31.43 1.59 -0.42
N TYR A 431 30.32 1.92 -1.03
CA TYR A 431 29.08 2.37 -0.39
C TYR A 431 28.15 1.22 -0.01
N VAL A 432 28.39 -0.03 -0.46
CA VAL A 432 27.61 -1.19 -0.02
C VAL A 432 28.04 -1.59 1.38
N GLU A 433 27.12 -1.46 2.32
CA GLU A 433 27.33 -1.74 3.74
C GLU A 433 26.96 -3.19 4.08
N GLU A 434 25.86 -3.70 3.52
CA GLU A 434 25.36 -5.03 3.84
C GLU A 434 24.92 -5.77 2.58
N VAL A 435 25.23 -7.07 2.54
CA VAL A 435 24.77 -8.02 1.51
C VAL A 435 24.12 -9.20 2.20
N TYR A 436 22.88 -9.49 1.83
CA TYR A 436 22.10 -10.61 2.34
C TYR A 436 21.74 -11.57 1.24
N ALA A 437 21.83 -12.88 1.54
CA ALA A 437 21.30 -13.93 0.70
C ALA A 437 19.95 -14.41 1.26
N PHE A 438 18.95 -14.52 0.38
CA PHE A 438 17.63 -15.04 0.69
C PHE A 438 17.41 -16.44 0.13
N GLU A 439 16.49 -17.20 0.74
CA GLU A 439 15.98 -18.43 0.17
C GLU A 439 14.88 -18.15 -0.88
N THR A 440 14.81 -18.98 -1.90
CA THR A 440 13.72 -18.96 -2.88
C THR A 440 12.86 -20.21 -2.71
N PRO A 441 11.63 -20.09 -2.18
CA PRO A 441 10.70 -21.22 -2.06
C PRO A 441 10.47 -21.93 -3.38
N SER A 442 10.44 -23.26 -3.35
CA SER A 442 10.43 -24.19 -4.50
C SER A 442 11.73 -24.28 -5.28
N SER A 443 12.84 -23.88 -4.65
CA SER A 443 14.17 -23.98 -5.26
C SER A 443 15.23 -24.27 -4.19
N THR A 444 15.43 -23.38 -3.23
CA THR A 444 16.51 -23.50 -2.23
C THR A 444 16.38 -24.75 -1.38
N GLU A 445 15.18 -25.13 -0.93
CA GLU A 445 14.94 -26.31 -0.09
C GLU A 445 15.16 -27.64 -0.82
N TRP A 446 15.19 -27.64 -2.16
CA TRP A 446 15.42 -28.84 -2.96
C TRP A 446 16.90 -29.11 -3.23
N THR A 447 17.77 -28.22 -2.75
CA THR A 447 19.21 -28.45 -2.83
C THR A 447 19.61 -29.60 -1.91
N ALA A 448 20.31 -30.59 -2.45
CA ALA A 448 20.78 -31.74 -1.65
C ALA A 448 21.79 -31.28 -0.60
N SER A 449 21.42 -31.38 0.68
CA SER A 449 22.25 -30.99 1.84
C SER A 449 23.58 -31.74 1.90
N ALA A 450 23.65 -32.96 1.33
CA ALA A 450 24.87 -33.74 1.23
C ALA A 450 25.98 -33.07 0.38
N ARG A 451 25.67 -32.04 -0.40
CA ARG A 451 26.66 -31.25 -1.17
C ARG A 451 27.34 -30.16 -0.34
N GLY A 452 27.08 -30.07 0.97
CA GLY A 452 27.67 -29.07 1.87
C GLY A 452 27.14 -27.64 1.64
N ARG A 453 26.00 -27.49 0.95
CA ARG A 453 25.37 -26.21 0.66
C ARG A 453 23.99 -26.16 1.32
N ALA A 454 23.95 -25.86 2.61
CA ALA A 454 22.68 -25.68 3.32
C ALA A 454 22.38 -24.19 3.51
N PHE A 455 21.13 -23.78 3.32
CA PHE A 455 20.68 -22.46 3.72
C PHE A 455 20.59 -22.42 5.24
N THR A 456 21.49 -21.67 5.88
CA THR A 456 21.59 -21.54 7.34
C THR A 456 21.43 -20.07 7.74
N PRO A 457 20.19 -19.57 7.83
CA PRO A 457 19.94 -18.17 8.11
C PRO A 457 20.36 -17.77 9.51
N THR A 458 20.89 -16.57 9.65
CA THR A 458 21.32 -15.97 10.92
C THR A 458 20.64 -14.63 11.19
N VAL A 459 19.91 -14.09 10.21
CA VAL A 459 19.17 -12.85 10.30
C VAL A 459 17.69 -13.12 10.03
N PHE A 460 16.84 -12.68 10.95
CA PHE A 460 15.40 -12.85 10.84
C PHE A 460 14.75 -11.48 10.85
N VAL A 461 14.10 -11.13 9.75
CA VAL A 461 13.39 -9.85 9.60
C VAL A 461 11.94 -10.06 10.00
N ASP A 462 11.48 -9.37 11.04
CA ASP A 462 10.07 -9.36 11.41
C ASP A 462 9.24 -8.74 10.27
N ILE A 463 8.37 -9.55 9.70
CA ILE A 463 7.45 -9.17 8.62
C ILE A 463 5.99 -9.34 9.03
N SER A 464 5.70 -9.41 10.33
CA SER A 464 4.36 -9.68 10.85
C SER A 464 3.33 -8.68 10.32
N SER A 465 3.69 -7.40 10.22
CA SER A 465 2.84 -6.35 9.68
C SER A 465 2.93 -6.19 8.15
N GLU A 466 3.84 -6.90 7.50
CA GLU A 466 4.07 -6.87 6.05
C GLU A 466 3.53 -8.11 5.33
N LEU A 467 3.18 -9.16 6.08
CA LEU A 467 2.88 -10.48 5.53
C LEU A 467 1.74 -10.46 4.52
N ASP A 468 0.64 -9.80 4.83
CA ASP A 468 -0.51 -9.72 3.93
C ASP A 468 -0.14 -8.99 2.64
N ARG A 469 0.59 -7.88 2.76
CA ARG A 469 1.06 -7.12 1.60
C ARG A 469 2.07 -7.91 0.74
N LYS A 470 2.92 -8.73 1.36
CA LYS A 470 3.76 -9.69 0.64
C LYS A 470 2.91 -10.71 -0.13
N MET A 471 1.84 -11.21 0.48
CA MET A 471 0.93 -12.15 -0.19
C MET A 471 0.19 -11.48 -1.36
N ASP A 472 -0.25 -10.24 -1.21
CA ASP A 472 -0.87 -9.46 -2.30
C ASP A 472 0.11 -9.25 -3.46
N ALA A 473 1.38 -8.94 -3.16
CA ALA A 473 2.43 -8.84 -4.17
C ALA A 473 2.63 -10.16 -4.92
N MET A 474 2.67 -11.29 -4.19
CA MET A 474 2.82 -12.60 -4.80
C MET A 474 1.59 -13.00 -5.63
N ALA A 475 0.40 -12.60 -5.24
CA ALA A 475 -0.84 -12.85 -5.99
C ALA A 475 -0.84 -12.16 -7.37
N CYS A 476 -0.02 -11.13 -7.58
CA CYS A 476 0.16 -10.53 -8.90
C CYS A 476 0.77 -11.51 -9.92
N TYR A 477 1.57 -12.46 -9.46
CA TYR A 477 2.20 -13.51 -10.28
C TYR A 477 1.33 -14.78 -10.33
N ALA A 478 0.07 -14.62 -10.75
CA ALA A 478 -0.91 -15.71 -10.74
C ALA A 478 -0.45 -16.96 -11.53
N SER A 479 0.31 -16.77 -12.61
CA SER A 479 0.87 -17.84 -13.43
C SER A 479 1.95 -18.67 -12.70
N GLU A 480 2.61 -18.10 -11.68
CA GLU A 480 3.63 -18.75 -10.88
C GLU A 480 3.09 -19.39 -9.60
N LEU A 481 1.88 -19.04 -9.19
CA LEU A 481 1.23 -19.69 -8.06
C LEU A 481 0.87 -21.15 -8.37
N ARG A 482 0.93 -21.98 -7.35
CA ARG A 482 0.58 -23.41 -7.44
C ARG A 482 -0.36 -23.78 -6.28
N PRO A 483 -1.21 -24.80 -6.45
CA PRO A 483 -2.04 -25.31 -5.35
C PRO A 483 -1.20 -25.84 -4.18
N TYR A 484 -1.70 -25.65 -2.96
CA TYR A 484 -1.11 -26.30 -1.78
C TYR A 484 -1.12 -27.83 -1.98
N PRO A 485 -0.05 -28.57 -1.59
CA PRO A 485 1.03 -28.16 -0.70
C PRO A 485 2.32 -27.63 -1.39
N HIS A 486 2.23 -27.17 -2.62
CA HIS A 486 3.40 -26.64 -3.30
C HIS A 486 3.99 -25.43 -2.55
N PRO A 487 5.33 -25.28 -2.43
CA PRO A 487 5.97 -24.18 -1.70
C PRO A 487 5.57 -22.78 -2.17
N ARG A 488 5.25 -22.61 -3.47
CA ARG A 488 4.72 -21.36 -4.05
C ARG A 488 3.21 -21.20 -3.95
N SER A 489 2.51 -21.92 -3.07
CA SER A 489 1.13 -21.57 -2.72
C SER A 489 1.12 -20.45 -1.68
N LEU A 490 0.15 -19.53 -1.73
CA LEU A 490 0.04 -18.46 -0.75
C LEU A 490 -0.05 -19.01 0.69
N ARG A 491 -0.68 -20.17 0.86
CA ARG A 491 -0.75 -20.84 2.15
C ARG A 491 0.63 -21.30 2.63
N ALA A 492 1.40 -22.00 1.78
CA ALA A 492 2.74 -22.48 2.16
C ALA A 492 3.70 -21.33 2.44
N LEU A 493 3.59 -20.20 1.71
CA LEU A 493 4.38 -19.00 1.97
C LEU A 493 4.05 -18.38 3.33
N ARG A 494 2.77 -18.35 3.74
CA ARG A 494 2.38 -17.91 5.10
C ARG A 494 2.91 -18.86 6.18
N GLU A 495 2.76 -20.17 5.98
CA GLU A 495 3.27 -21.20 6.90
C GLU A 495 4.80 -21.11 7.05
N ARG A 496 5.53 -20.85 5.95
CA ARG A 496 6.98 -20.65 5.97
C ARG A 496 7.39 -19.39 6.75
N ALA A 497 6.71 -18.28 6.53
CA ALA A 497 6.93 -17.06 7.30
C ALA A 497 6.65 -17.27 8.81
N GLY A 498 5.60 -18.01 9.15
CA GLY A 498 5.30 -18.42 10.53
C GLY A 498 6.36 -19.34 11.11
N TYR A 499 6.88 -20.30 10.35
CA TYR A 499 7.99 -21.16 10.77
C TYR A 499 9.24 -20.34 11.13
N TRP A 500 9.70 -19.47 10.24
CA TRP A 500 10.85 -18.62 10.52
C TRP A 500 10.57 -17.62 11.66
N GLY A 501 9.33 -17.16 11.78
CA GLY A 501 8.89 -16.37 12.92
C GLY A 501 9.07 -17.13 14.22
N SER A 502 8.63 -18.40 14.29
CA SER A 502 8.77 -19.22 15.50
C SER A 502 10.22 -19.44 15.91
N VAL A 503 11.13 -19.57 14.93
CA VAL A 503 12.58 -19.66 15.19
C VAL A 503 13.13 -18.40 15.87
N ALA A 504 12.58 -17.24 15.53
CA ALA A 504 13.02 -15.94 16.04
C ALA A 504 12.14 -15.37 17.17
N ASN A 505 11.14 -16.13 17.65
CA ASN A 505 10.12 -15.67 18.60
C ASN A 505 9.33 -14.45 18.10
N LEU A 506 8.94 -14.48 16.83
CA LEU A 506 8.15 -13.47 16.11
C LEU A 506 6.90 -14.14 15.52
N PRO A 507 5.79 -13.41 15.29
CA PRO A 507 4.63 -13.98 14.60
C PRO A 507 4.92 -14.43 13.16
N ALA A 508 5.73 -13.67 12.42
CA ALA A 508 6.19 -14.03 11.10
C ALA A 508 7.54 -13.38 10.79
N ALA A 509 8.43 -14.10 10.09
CA ALA A 509 9.73 -13.57 9.68
C ALA A 509 10.14 -14.02 8.29
N GLU A 510 11.01 -13.25 7.65
CA GLU A 510 11.87 -13.68 6.56
C GLU A 510 13.26 -14.02 7.10
N ALA A 511 13.80 -15.12 6.63
CA ALA A 511 15.09 -15.64 7.05
C ALA A 511 16.16 -15.32 6.00
N LEU A 512 17.28 -14.77 6.44
CA LEU A 512 18.36 -14.28 5.58
C LEU A 512 19.72 -14.75 6.08
N MET A 513 20.65 -14.89 5.17
CA MET A 513 22.07 -15.07 5.50
C MET A 513 22.81 -13.77 5.25
N LEU A 514 23.42 -13.19 6.28
CA LEU A 514 24.32 -12.06 6.12
C LEU A 514 25.64 -12.57 5.52
N THR A 515 25.90 -12.21 4.25
CA THR A 515 27.12 -12.63 3.55
C THR A 515 28.25 -11.62 3.74
N ARG A 516 27.91 -10.35 3.91
CA ARG A 516 28.87 -9.29 4.20
C ARG A 516 28.24 -8.15 4.98
N SER A 517 28.99 -7.63 5.97
CA SER A 517 28.67 -6.38 6.65
C SER A 517 29.91 -5.52 6.77
N ARG A 518 29.76 -4.22 6.51
CA ARG A 518 30.75 -3.17 6.71
C ARG A 518 30.16 -2.11 7.62
N GLN A 519 30.78 -1.88 8.76
CA GLN A 519 30.34 -0.90 9.76
C GLN A 519 31.28 0.31 9.76
#